data_5f0fc41296c19ce9b03c053321289676
#
_entry.id   5f0fc41296c19ce9b03c053321289676
#
_cell.length_a   1.000
_cell.length_b   1.000
_cell.length_c   1.000
_cell.angle_alpha   90.00
_cell.angle_beta   90.00
_cell.angle_gamma   90.00
#
_symmetry.space_group_name_H-M   'P 1'
#
loop_
_entity.id
_entity.type
_entity.pdbx_description
1 polymer ?
#
loop_
_entity_poly.entity_id
_entity_poly.type
_entity_poly.pdbx_seq_one_letter_code
_entity_poly.pdbx_strand_id
1 'polypeptide(L)'
;MRHVVQHTELVEDVIEGRAYQLEAVDEALSGSMLLVLPTAAGKTAVSWMLIAEKLRERNGWILFIAPTSALVDQHLKDLKKVIKNVEAISITGGNLPKKREGLWKKSKIIVATPQVVRNDVLNGILSLEECSLLILDEAHHSTGKHAMVQSAEMFNASSKNGIIFGATASPGSNAMMVNEICSRLEIERIHIRKSDDPMLKNYLSGLEIEEILVNVPEKIQILVNPLELWINGIVDRERRLGKYIRTGPPSFGGLKEAMSRAQHSIKLGDVRGYSSVSVSYTHLTLPTILLV
;
A
#
# COMPACT_ATOMS: atom_id res chain seq x y z
N MET A 1 -32.18 -4.25 -12.14
CA MET A 1 -31.89 -5.58 -11.53
C MET A 1 -30.42 -5.58 -11.12
N ARG A 2 -30.12 -5.99 -9.90
CA ARG A 2 -28.72 -6.20 -9.49
C ARG A 2 -28.25 -7.53 -10.10
N HIS A 3 -27.22 -7.49 -10.91
CA HIS A 3 -26.57 -8.69 -11.41
C HIS A 3 -25.55 -9.16 -10.37
N VAL A 4 -25.75 -10.35 -9.83
CA VAL A 4 -24.86 -10.93 -8.83
C VAL A 4 -23.94 -11.94 -9.51
N VAL A 5 -22.67 -11.94 -9.11
CA VAL A 5 -21.69 -12.90 -9.62
C VAL A 5 -22.01 -14.31 -9.10
N GLN A 6 -22.26 -15.24 -10.01
CA GLN A 6 -22.46 -16.65 -9.70
C GLN A 6 -21.16 -17.40 -9.87
N HIS A 7 -20.59 -17.92 -8.78
CA HIS A 7 -19.34 -18.69 -8.83
C HIS A 7 -19.31 -19.75 -7.72
N THR A 8 -18.76 -20.91 -8.01
CA THR A 8 -18.73 -22.07 -7.08
C THR A 8 -18.00 -21.77 -5.78
N GLU A 9 -16.92 -21.00 -5.86
CA GLU A 9 -16.06 -20.64 -4.72
C GLU A 9 -16.53 -19.37 -3.98
N LEU A 10 -17.52 -18.64 -4.48
CA LEU A 10 -18.07 -17.45 -3.84
C LEU A 10 -19.35 -17.76 -3.06
N VAL A 11 -19.54 -17.07 -1.94
CA VAL A 11 -20.81 -17.05 -1.23
C VAL A 11 -21.85 -16.40 -2.13
N GLU A 12 -23.06 -16.96 -2.17
CA GLU A 12 -24.15 -16.45 -3.00
C GLU A 12 -24.54 -15.04 -2.62
N ASP A 13 -24.88 -14.24 -3.62
CA ASP A 13 -25.42 -12.88 -3.50
C ASP A 13 -24.52 -11.86 -2.79
N VAL A 14 -23.21 -12.14 -2.64
CA VAL A 14 -22.28 -11.25 -1.92
C VAL A 14 -21.60 -10.24 -2.85
N ILE A 15 -21.29 -10.60 -4.10
CA ILE A 15 -20.62 -9.71 -5.04
C ILE A 15 -21.57 -9.28 -6.14
N GLU A 16 -21.81 -7.97 -6.25
CA GLU A 16 -22.51 -7.39 -7.39
C GLU A 16 -21.58 -7.39 -8.61
N GLY A 17 -22.01 -8.04 -9.69
CA GLY A 17 -21.29 -8.11 -10.95
C GLY A 17 -21.39 -6.80 -11.74
N ARG A 18 -20.32 -6.05 -11.84
CA ARG A 18 -20.22 -4.85 -12.64
C ARG A 18 -19.36 -5.13 -13.86
N ALA A 19 -19.82 -4.73 -15.05
CA ALA A 19 -19.16 -5.09 -16.31
C ALA A 19 -17.67 -4.76 -16.32
N TYR A 20 -17.26 -3.56 -15.90
CA TYR A 20 -15.86 -3.15 -15.82
C TYR A 20 -15.01 -4.00 -14.85
N GLN A 21 -15.64 -4.56 -13.79
CA GLN A 21 -14.94 -5.45 -12.85
C GLN A 21 -14.73 -6.83 -13.48
N LEU A 22 -15.71 -7.34 -14.20
CA LEU A 22 -15.61 -8.62 -14.91
C LEU A 22 -14.56 -8.55 -16.02
N GLU A 23 -14.55 -7.46 -16.81
CA GLU A 23 -13.49 -7.19 -17.80
C GLU A 23 -12.10 -7.20 -17.14
N ALA A 24 -11.96 -6.56 -15.98
CA ALA A 24 -10.69 -6.54 -15.25
C ALA A 24 -10.26 -7.93 -14.75
N VAL A 25 -11.21 -8.78 -14.34
CA VAL A 25 -10.91 -10.16 -13.94
C VAL A 25 -10.43 -10.98 -15.16
N ASP A 26 -11.15 -10.90 -16.28
CA ASP A 26 -10.78 -11.64 -17.51
C ASP A 26 -9.38 -11.23 -18.01
N GLU A 27 -9.08 -9.95 -17.95
CA GLU A 27 -7.76 -9.42 -18.32
C GLU A 27 -6.67 -9.90 -17.34
N ALA A 28 -6.95 -9.89 -16.02
CA ALA A 28 -6.01 -10.35 -15.00
C ALA A 28 -5.73 -11.85 -15.06
N LEU A 29 -6.69 -12.66 -15.49
CA LEU A 29 -6.49 -14.10 -15.69
C LEU A 29 -5.55 -14.41 -16.86
N SER A 30 -5.42 -13.50 -17.82
CA SER A 30 -4.52 -13.66 -18.95
C SER A 30 -3.06 -13.30 -18.65
N GLY A 31 -2.73 -12.75 -17.48
CA GLY A 31 -1.36 -12.46 -17.02
C GLY A 31 -1.28 -11.33 -16.00
N SER A 32 -0.08 -11.04 -15.53
CA SER A 32 0.17 -10.01 -14.53
C SER A 32 -0.38 -8.65 -14.94
N MET A 33 -1.08 -7.96 -14.04
CA MET A 33 -1.82 -6.74 -14.33
C MET A 33 -1.81 -5.74 -13.16
N LEU A 34 -1.77 -4.45 -13.49
CA LEU A 34 -2.06 -3.35 -12.56
C LEU A 34 -3.47 -2.81 -12.80
N LEU A 35 -4.33 -2.93 -11.79
CA LEU A 35 -5.67 -2.36 -11.78
C LEU A 35 -5.66 -0.98 -11.12
N VAL A 36 -6.09 0.03 -11.86
CA VAL A 36 -6.26 1.39 -11.35
C VAL A 36 -7.74 1.77 -11.42
N LEU A 37 -8.39 1.78 -10.26
CA LEU A 37 -9.79 2.19 -10.11
C LEU A 37 -9.92 3.22 -8.99
N PRO A 38 -10.85 4.19 -9.11
CA PRO A 38 -11.13 5.14 -8.04
C PRO A 38 -11.47 4.44 -6.71
N THR A 39 -11.35 5.17 -5.61
CA THR A 39 -11.85 4.71 -4.31
C THR A 39 -13.34 4.35 -4.42
N ALA A 40 -13.77 3.32 -3.73
CA ALA A 40 -15.14 2.77 -3.77
C ALA A 40 -15.60 2.16 -5.11
N ALA A 41 -14.77 2.13 -6.17
CA ALA A 41 -15.10 1.42 -7.42
C ALA A 41 -15.00 -0.11 -7.33
N GLY A 42 -14.69 -0.66 -6.16
CA GLY A 42 -14.72 -2.10 -5.90
C GLY A 42 -13.48 -2.88 -6.35
N LYS A 43 -12.28 -2.30 -6.24
CA LYS A 43 -11.00 -3.02 -6.47
C LYS A 43 -10.93 -4.35 -5.71
N THR A 44 -11.37 -4.34 -4.47
CA THR A 44 -11.41 -5.53 -3.62
C THR A 44 -12.33 -6.61 -4.16
N ALA A 45 -13.47 -6.25 -4.78
CA ALA A 45 -14.36 -7.22 -5.42
C ALA A 45 -13.68 -7.92 -6.60
N VAL A 46 -12.88 -7.19 -7.41
CA VAL A 46 -12.05 -7.78 -8.47
C VAL A 46 -11.05 -8.77 -7.89
N SER A 47 -10.38 -8.40 -6.78
CA SER A 47 -9.45 -9.30 -6.07
C SER A 47 -10.14 -10.58 -5.60
N TRP A 48 -11.36 -10.48 -5.05
CA TRP A 48 -12.11 -11.66 -4.59
C TRP A 48 -12.54 -12.57 -5.74
N MET A 49 -13.01 -12.00 -6.86
CA MET A 49 -13.36 -12.77 -8.05
C MET A 49 -12.13 -13.47 -8.62
N LEU A 50 -10.99 -12.80 -8.69
CA LEU A 50 -9.74 -13.41 -9.16
C LEU A 50 -9.25 -14.54 -8.24
N ILE A 51 -9.37 -14.37 -6.92
CA ILE A 51 -9.11 -15.44 -5.94
C ILE A 51 -10.02 -16.65 -6.21
N ALA A 52 -11.31 -16.42 -6.40
CA ALA A 52 -12.27 -17.49 -6.65
C ALA A 52 -11.93 -18.27 -7.93
N GLU A 53 -11.56 -17.60 -9.02
CA GLU A 53 -11.13 -18.25 -10.26
C GLU A 53 -9.85 -19.09 -10.05
N LYS A 54 -8.87 -18.57 -9.34
CA LYS A 54 -7.62 -19.30 -9.03
C LYS A 54 -7.86 -20.50 -8.11
N LEU A 55 -8.79 -20.41 -7.17
CA LEU A 55 -9.19 -21.56 -6.36
C LEU A 55 -9.88 -22.66 -7.19
N ARG A 56 -10.71 -22.29 -8.18
CA ARG A 56 -11.35 -23.19 -9.12
C ARG A 56 -10.33 -23.97 -9.96
N GLU A 57 -9.23 -23.33 -10.37
CA GLU A 57 -8.12 -23.98 -11.07
C GLU A 57 -7.39 -25.03 -10.22
N ARG A 58 -7.49 -24.96 -8.89
CA ARG A 58 -6.85 -25.83 -7.90
C ARG A 58 -5.32 -25.90 -7.97
N ASN A 59 -4.70 -24.95 -8.65
CA ASN A 59 -3.26 -24.86 -8.83
C ASN A 59 -2.64 -23.92 -7.79
N GLY A 60 -1.72 -24.46 -6.97
CA GLY A 60 -0.94 -23.67 -6.04
C GLY A 60 -1.74 -23.06 -4.87
N TRP A 61 -1.21 -21.99 -4.33
CA TRP A 61 -1.79 -21.21 -3.25
C TRP A 61 -1.73 -19.70 -3.58
N ILE A 62 -2.42 -18.88 -2.81
CA ILE A 62 -2.65 -17.47 -3.09
C ILE A 62 -2.08 -16.62 -1.96
N LEU A 63 -1.30 -15.60 -2.31
CA LEU A 63 -0.74 -14.62 -1.40
C LEU A 63 -1.37 -13.24 -1.63
N PHE A 64 -2.01 -12.71 -0.59
CA PHE A 64 -2.54 -11.35 -0.58
C PHE A 64 -1.67 -10.47 0.33
N ILE A 65 -1.04 -9.44 -0.22
CA ILE A 65 -0.20 -8.51 0.53
C ILE A 65 -0.94 -7.19 0.72
N ALA A 66 -1.07 -6.77 1.99
CA ALA A 66 -1.58 -5.46 2.37
C ALA A 66 -0.54 -4.68 3.19
N PRO A 67 -0.46 -3.33 3.05
CA PRO A 67 0.64 -2.54 3.61
C PRO A 67 0.72 -2.53 5.14
N THR A 68 -0.40 -2.73 5.83
CA THR A 68 -0.45 -2.68 7.30
C THR A 68 -1.14 -3.91 7.90
N SER A 69 -0.83 -4.25 9.15
CA SER A 69 -1.49 -5.35 9.86
C SER A 69 -2.99 -5.14 10.04
N ALA A 70 -3.44 -3.89 10.21
CA ALA A 70 -4.87 -3.57 10.30
C ALA A 70 -5.61 -3.90 9.00
N LEU A 71 -5.02 -3.58 7.84
CA LEU A 71 -5.57 -3.95 6.53
C LEU A 71 -5.52 -5.46 6.28
N VAL A 72 -4.46 -6.14 6.72
CA VAL A 72 -4.36 -7.61 6.67
C VAL A 72 -5.53 -8.25 7.41
N ASP A 73 -5.83 -7.81 8.64
CA ASP A 73 -6.93 -8.33 9.45
C ASP A 73 -8.30 -8.00 8.83
N GLN A 74 -8.46 -6.81 8.27
CA GLN A 74 -9.67 -6.40 7.56
C GLN A 74 -9.91 -7.28 6.33
N HIS A 75 -8.91 -7.43 5.46
CA HIS A 75 -9.02 -8.26 4.26
C HIS A 75 -9.30 -9.72 4.60
N LEU A 76 -8.64 -10.28 5.62
CA LEU A 76 -8.94 -11.64 6.07
C LEU A 76 -10.38 -11.80 6.53
N LYS A 77 -10.90 -10.82 7.31
CA LYS A 77 -12.28 -10.84 7.78
C LYS A 77 -13.29 -10.78 6.63
N ASP A 78 -13.02 -9.93 5.64
CA ASP A 78 -13.93 -9.76 4.51
C ASP A 78 -13.83 -10.94 3.53
N LEU A 79 -12.63 -11.47 3.29
CA LEU A 79 -12.41 -12.68 2.49
C LEU A 79 -13.19 -13.89 3.03
N LYS A 80 -13.20 -14.10 4.35
CA LYS A 80 -13.98 -15.17 5.00
C LYS A 80 -15.50 -15.06 4.83
N LYS A 81 -16.00 -13.87 4.53
CA LYS A 81 -17.44 -13.66 4.24
C LYS A 81 -17.77 -13.94 2.78
N VAL A 82 -16.78 -13.84 1.89
CA VAL A 82 -16.97 -13.86 0.44
C VAL A 82 -16.60 -15.20 -0.19
N ILE A 83 -15.53 -15.85 0.29
CA ILE A 83 -15.05 -17.13 -0.25
C ILE A 83 -15.65 -18.28 0.54
N LYS A 84 -16.22 -19.28 -0.18
CA LYS A 84 -16.76 -20.52 0.40
C LYS A 84 -15.65 -21.49 0.77
N ASN A 85 -15.84 -22.22 1.87
CA ASN A 85 -15.14 -23.48 2.20
C ASN A 85 -13.60 -23.44 2.15
N VAL A 86 -12.98 -22.28 2.26
CA VAL A 86 -11.53 -22.13 2.24
C VAL A 86 -11.02 -21.55 3.56
N GLU A 87 -10.06 -22.28 4.15
CA GLU A 87 -9.35 -21.75 5.30
C GLU A 87 -8.38 -20.67 4.82
N ALA A 88 -8.62 -19.42 5.23
CA ALA A 88 -7.73 -18.31 5.02
C ALA A 88 -7.12 -17.85 6.35
N ILE A 89 -5.85 -17.50 6.35
CA ILE A 89 -5.12 -17.06 7.54
C ILE A 89 -4.37 -15.75 7.29
N SER A 90 -4.08 -15.02 8.38
CA SER A 90 -3.19 -13.85 8.33
C SER A 90 -1.83 -14.15 8.93
N ILE A 91 -0.78 -13.56 8.33
CA ILE A 91 0.58 -13.64 8.86
C ILE A 91 1.18 -12.23 8.88
N THR A 92 1.47 -11.74 10.09
CA THR A 92 2.01 -10.40 10.35
C THR A 92 3.22 -10.46 11.28
N GLY A 93 3.85 -9.31 11.55
CA GLY A 93 4.95 -9.21 12.49
C GLY A 93 4.63 -9.64 13.92
N GLY A 94 3.34 -9.71 14.29
CA GLY A 94 2.89 -10.26 15.57
C GLY A 94 3.06 -11.78 15.71
N ASN A 95 3.21 -12.50 14.61
CA ASN A 95 3.46 -13.93 14.63
C ASN A 95 4.95 -14.23 14.82
N LEU A 96 5.30 -15.03 15.81
CA LEU A 96 6.68 -15.44 16.07
C LEU A 96 7.28 -16.19 14.86
N PRO A 97 8.54 -15.93 14.45
CA PRO A 97 9.17 -16.57 13.28
C PRO A 97 9.08 -18.10 13.28
N LYS A 98 9.35 -18.73 14.44
CA LYS A 98 9.28 -20.18 14.60
C LYS A 98 7.89 -20.80 14.33
N LYS A 99 6.82 -20.01 14.50
CA LYS A 99 5.44 -20.47 14.24
C LYS A 99 5.03 -20.23 12.79
N ARG A 100 5.67 -19.27 12.10
CA ARG A 100 5.28 -18.87 10.74
C ARG A 100 5.52 -19.96 9.71
N GLU A 101 6.61 -20.75 9.83
CA GLU A 101 6.87 -21.86 8.91
C GLU A 101 5.69 -22.83 8.78
N GLY A 102 5.10 -23.22 9.91
CA GLY A 102 3.90 -24.08 9.90
C GLY A 102 2.65 -23.37 9.38
N LEU A 103 2.55 -22.03 9.58
CA LEU A 103 1.42 -21.25 9.09
C LEU A 103 1.45 -21.10 7.57
N TRP A 104 2.61 -20.88 6.95
CA TRP A 104 2.74 -20.77 5.49
C TRP A 104 2.25 -22.01 4.72
N LYS A 105 2.30 -23.17 5.36
CA LYS A 105 1.88 -24.47 4.77
C LYS A 105 0.42 -24.82 5.08
N LYS A 106 -0.26 -24.03 5.92
CA LYS A 106 -1.55 -24.41 6.51
C LYS A 106 -2.75 -24.09 5.63
N SER A 107 -2.65 -23.08 4.76
CA SER A 107 -3.82 -22.54 4.06
C SER A 107 -3.54 -22.31 2.58
N LYS A 108 -4.61 -22.38 1.77
CA LYS A 108 -4.58 -22.02 0.34
C LYS A 108 -4.61 -20.52 0.09
N ILE A 109 -5.05 -19.72 1.06
CA ILE A 109 -5.08 -18.27 0.97
C ILE A 109 -4.41 -17.68 2.22
N ILE A 110 -3.38 -16.87 2.00
CA ILE A 110 -2.65 -16.21 3.08
C ILE A 110 -2.64 -14.71 2.83
N VAL A 111 -3.07 -13.96 3.84
CA VAL A 111 -3.02 -12.49 3.83
C VAL A 111 -1.86 -12.05 4.72
N ALA A 112 -0.92 -11.27 4.21
CA ALA A 112 0.30 -10.95 4.96
C ALA A 112 0.78 -9.50 4.75
N THR A 113 1.64 -9.03 5.66
CA THR A 113 2.35 -7.76 5.48
C THR A 113 3.61 -7.99 4.63
N PRO A 114 4.00 -7.01 3.78
CA PRO A 114 5.13 -7.18 2.86
C PRO A 114 6.47 -7.45 3.56
N GLN A 115 6.68 -6.86 4.76
CA GLN A 115 7.92 -7.05 5.52
C GLN A 115 8.08 -8.51 5.99
N VAL A 116 6.97 -9.15 6.36
CA VAL A 116 7.02 -10.55 6.81
C VAL A 116 7.27 -11.47 5.63
N VAL A 117 6.59 -11.27 4.51
CA VAL A 117 6.81 -12.04 3.28
C VAL A 117 8.28 -11.98 2.86
N ARG A 118 8.80 -10.78 2.67
CA ARG A 118 10.20 -10.56 2.30
C ARG A 118 11.17 -11.27 3.26
N ASN A 119 10.99 -11.05 4.56
CA ASN A 119 11.91 -11.58 5.56
C ASN A 119 11.86 -13.11 5.61
N ASP A 120 10.69 -13.71 5.48
CA ASP A 120 10.54 -15.16 5.55
C ASP A 120 11.03 -15.84 4.28
N VAL A 121 10.93 -15.22 3.11
CA VAL A 121 11.59 -15.71 1.88
C VAL A 121 13.11 -15.65 2.01
N LEU A 122 13.66 -14.49 2.46
CA LEU A 122 15.10 -14.32 2.63
C LEU A 122 15.71 -15.32 3.65
N ASN A 123 14.93 -15.69 4.67
CA ASN A 123 15.35 -16.65 5.69
C ASN A 123 15.05 -18.11 5.33
N GLY A 124 14.52 -18.40 4.13
CA GLY A 124 14.17 -19.76 3.70
C GLY A 124 12.98 -20.38 4.44
N ILE A 125 12.19 -19.56 5.16
CA ILE A 125 10.99 -19.99 5.90
C ILE A 125 9.78 -20.12 4.95
N LEU A 126 9.73 -19.29 3.90
CA LEU A 126 8.68 -19.24 2.91
C LEU A 126 9.25 -19.54 1.52
N SER A 127 8.63 -20.50 0.79
CA SER A 127 8.83 -20.72 -0.65
C SER A 127 7.65 -20.14 -1.42
N LEU A 128 7.94 -19.38 -2.47
CA LEU A 128 6.93 -18.81 -3.38
C LEU A 128 6.75 -19.66 -4.66
N GLU A 129 7.44 -20.78 -4.80
CA GLU A 129 7.50 -21.61 -6.02
C GLU A 129 6.11 -22.05 -6.51
N GLU A 130 5.24 -22.45 -5.58
CA GLU A 130 3.88 -22.91 -5.88
C GLU A 130 2.82 -21.81 -5.64
N CYS A 131 3.22 -20.56 -5.41
CA CYS A 131 2.29 -19.45 -5.31
C CYS A 131 1.77 -19.09 -6.70
N SER A 132 0.47 -19.30 -6.95
CA SER A 132 -0.14 -19.10 -8.27
C SER A 132 -0.68 -17.68 -8.50
N LEU A 133 -0.93 -16.93 -7.42
CA LEU A 133 -1.43 -15.58 -7.47
C LEU A 133 -0.84 -14.74 -6.33
N LEU A 134 -0.20 -13.65 -6.68
CA LEU A 134 0.21 -12.60 -5.76
C LEU A 134 -0.67 -11.36 -5.95
N ILE A 135 -1.45 -11.02 -4.93
CA ILE A 135 -2.24 -9.78 -4.91
C ILE A 135 -1.51 -8.74 -4.07
N LEU A 136 -1.35 -7.53 -4.64
CA LEU A 136 -0.74 -6.38 -3.99
C LEU A 136 -1.80 -5.29 -3.84
N ASP A 137 -2.33 -5.13 -2.63
CA ASP A 137 -3.24 -4.02 -2.32
C ASP A 137 -2.45 -2.74 -2.08
N GLU A 138 -3.01 -1.61 -2.51
CA GLU A 138 -2.33 -0.32 -2.51
C GLU A 138 -0.96 -0.38 -3.22
N ALA A 139 -0.97 -0.94 -4.44
CA ALA A 139 0.24 -1.19 -5.24
C ALA A 139 1.10 0.06 -5.50
N HIS A 140 0.58 1.27 -5.26
CA HIS A 140 1.37 2.51 -5.31
C HIS A 140 2.52 2.55 -4.28
N HIS A 141 2.49 1.70 -3.25
CA HIS A 141 3.63 1.49 -2.34
C HIS A 141 4.76 0.66 -2.98
N SER A 142 4.55 0.12 -4.19
CA SER A 142 5.56 -0.66 -4.93
C SER A 142 6.58 0.25 -5.62
N THR A 143 7.25 1.10 -4.85
CA THR A 143 8.27 2.04 -5.32
C THR A 143 9.55 1.97 -4.49
N GLY A 144 10.66 2.34 -5.07
CA GLY A 144 11.96 2.39 -4.39
C GLY A 144 12.39 1.03 -3.80
N LYS A 145 12.85 1.03 -2.55
CA LYS A 145 13.28 -0.17 -1.79
C LYS A 145 12.21 -0.69 -0.84
N HIS A 146 10.95 -0.48 -1.15
CA HIS A 146 9.85 -0.94 -0.28
C HIS A 146 9.76 -2.47 -0.25
N ALA A 147 9.38 -3.04 0.90
CA ALA A 147 9.29 -4.50 1.06
C ALA A 147 8.29 -5.17 0.10
N MET A 148 7.27 -4.43 -0.37
CA MET A 148 6.30 -4.90 -1.35
C MET A 148 6.95 -5.18 -2.71
N VAL A 149 7.83 -4.29 -3.19
CA VAL A 149 8.62 -4.49 -4.41
C VAL A 149 9.49 -5.74 -4.27
N GLN A 150 10.25 -5.83 -3.17
CA GLN A 150 11.13 -6.97 -2.94
C GLN A 150 10.36 -8.29 -2.89
N SER A 151 9.15 -8.30 -2.30
CA SER A 151 8.29 -9.50 -2.30
C SER A 151 7.84 -9.88 -3.71
N ALA A 152 7.53 -8.91 -4.57
CA ALA A 152 7.15 -9.15 -5.96
C ALA A 152 8.33 -9.63 -6.81
N GLU A 153 9.52 -9.02 -6.65
CA GLU A 153 10.77 -9.47 -7.30
C GLU A 153 11.09 -10.93 -6.93
N MET A 154 10.96 -11.29 -5.64
CA MET A 154 11.14 -12.66 -5.18
C MET A 154 10.09 -13.62 -5.74
N PHE A 155 8.84 -13.16 -5.87
CA PHE A 155 7.78 -13.95 -6.48
C PHE A 155 8.09 -14.23 -7.95
N ASN A 156 8.43 -13.22 -8.75
CA ASN A 156 8.78 -13.39 -10.16
C ASN A 156 9.99 -14.32 -10.36
N ALA A 157 10.98 -14.25 -9.46
CA ALA A 157 12.16 -15.11 -9.50
C ALA A 157 11.86 -16.59 -9.11
N SER A 158 10.82 -16.84 -8.33
CA SER A 158 10.56 -18.15 -7.71
C SER A 158 9.36 -18.87 -8.30
N SER A 159 8.27 -18.16 -8.60
CA SER A 159 7.02 -18.76 -9.08
C SER A 159 7.13 -19.17 -10.53
N LYS A 160 6.70 -20.42 -10.84
CA LYS A 160 6.80 -20.96 -12.21
C LYS A 160 5.71 -20.46 -13.15
N ASN A 161 4.49 -20.29 -12.66
CA ASN A 161 3.30 -19.95 -13.46
C ASN A 161 2.38 -18.97 -12.70
N GLY A 162 2.91 -18.25 -11.73
CA GLY A 162 2.12 -17.30 -10.95
C GLY A 162 1.94 -15.98 -11.67
N ILE A 163 0.87 -15.28 -11.33
CA ILE A 163 0.58 -13.93 -11.82
C ILE A 163 0.57 -12.93 -10.68
N ILE A 164 0.94 -11.69 -10.97
CA ILE A 164 0.85 -10.56 -10.06
C ILE A 164 -0.37 -9.72 -10.42
N PHE A 165 -1.22 -9.47 -9.44
CA PHE A 165 -2.33 -8.54 -9.54
C PHE A 165 -2.11 -7.38 -8.57
N GLY A 166 -1.74 -6.22 -9.10
CA GLY A 166 -1.62 -4.99 -8.33
C GLY A 166 -2.92 -4.19 -8.37
N ALA A 167 -3.42 -3.71 -7.23
CA ALA A 167 -4.60 -2.85 -7.16
C ALA A 167 -4.27 -1.52 -6.47
N THR A 168 -4.67 -0.40 -7.07
CA THR A 168 -4.48 0.93 -6.48
C THR A 168 -5.60 1.90 -6.86
N ALA A 169 -5.93 2.84 -5.95
CA ALA A 169 -6.84 3.94 -6.24
C ALA A 169 -6.11 5.14 -6.85
N SER A 170 -4.86 5.31 -6.52
CA SER A 170 -4.06 6.46 -6.93
C SER A 170 -2.64 6.01 -7.28
N PRO A 171 -2.38 5.71 -8.56
CA PRO A 171 -1.04 5.31 -8.99
C PRO A 171 -0.02 6.47 -8.96
N GLY A 172 -0.42 7.62 -8.41
CA GLY A 172 0.29 8.88 -8.51
C GLY A 172 -0.20 9.74 -9.68
N SER A 173 -0.01 11.04 -9.58
CA SER A 173 -0.43 12.02 -10.61
C SER A 173 0.45 12.01 -11.86
N ASN A 174 1.47 11.16 -11.92
CA ASN A 174 2.49 11.15 -12.96
C ASN A 174 2.61 9.76 -13.61
N ALA A 175 2.54 9.71 -14.93
CA ALA A 175 2.77 8.50 -15.73
C ALA A 175 4.11 7.81 -15.40
N MET A 176 5.12 8.57 -14.97
CA MET A 176 6.40 8.02 -14.51
C MET A 176 6.25 7.08 -13.30
N MET A 177 5.37 7.40 -12.34
CA MET A 177 5.13 6.52 -11.18
C MET A 177 4.42 5.22 -11.59
N VAL A 178 3.47 5.30 -12.50
CA VAL A 178 2.81 4.10 -13.06
C VAL A 178 3.83 3.20 -13.74
N ASN A 179 4.67 3.79 -14.59
CA ASN A 179 5.74 3.07 -15.28
C ASN A 179 6.77 2.47 -14.30
N GLU A 180 7.13 3.19 -13.23
CA GLU A 180 8.01 2.67 -12.20
C GLU A 180 7.39 1.45 -11.51
N ILE A 181 6.11 1.54 -11.10
CA ILE A 181 5.39 0.42 -10.48
C ILE A 181 5.36 -0.78 -11.43
N CYS A 182 4.95 -0.58 -12.68
CA CYS A 182 4.85 -1.66 -13.66
C CYS A 182 6.20 -2.30 -13.95
N SER A 183 7.26 -1.50 -14.13
CA SER A 183 8.62 -2.00 -14.35
C SER A 183 9.13 -2.80 -13.16
N ARG A 184 8.87 -2.35 -11.92
CA ARG A 184 9.30 -3.03 -10.70
C ARG A 184 8.56 -4.33 -10.44
N LEU A 185 7.29 -4.38 -10.80
CA LEU A 185 6.45 -5.57 -10.62
C LEU A 185 6.52 -6.51 -11.85
N GLU A 186 7.24 -6.14 -12.91
CA GLU A 186 7.28 -6.83 -14.20
C GLU A 186 5.87 -7.04 -14.78
N ILE A 187 5.06 -5.98 -14.69
CA ILE A 187 3.68 -5.95 -15.19
C ILE A 187 3.64 -5.27 -16.55
N GLU A 188 3.08 -5.95 -17.54
CA GLU A 188 2.91 -5.41 -18.91
C GLU A 188 1.50 -4.86 -19.17
N ARG A 189 0.50 -5.27 -18.37
CA ARG A 189 -0.90 -4.92 -18.55
C ARG A 189 -1.36 -3.92 -17.50
N ILE A 190 -2.06 -2.89 -17.95
CA ILE A 190 -2.61 -1.85 -17.05
C ILE A 190 -4.07 -1.64 -17.42
N HIS A 191 -4.98 -1.94 -16.49
CA HIS A 191 -6.40 -1.64 -16.62
C HIS A 191 -6.72 -0.38 -15.81
N ILE A 192 -7.04 0.72 -16.50
CA ILE A 192 -7.33 2.02 -15.87
C ILE A 192 -8.75 2.46 -16.20
N ARG A 193 -9.53 2.77 -15.17
CA ARG A 193 -10.81 3.48 -15.30
C ARG A 193 -10.79 4.70 -14.40
N LYS A 194 -11.15 5.85 -14.96
CA LYS A 194 -11.25 7.12 -14.22
C LYS A 194 -12.65 7.31 -13.67
N SER A 195 -12.80 8.22 -12.72
CA SER A 195 -14.11 8.52 -12.10
C SER A 195 -15.15 9.11 -13.07
N ASP A 196 -14.71 9.67 -14.18
CA ASP A 196 -15.56 10.19 -15.26
C ASP A 196 -15.95 9.12 -16.31
N ASP A 197 -15.44 7.88 -16.18
CA ASP A 197 -15.80 6.78 -17.07
C ASP A 197 -17.31 6.50 -17.01
N PRO A 198 -18.01 6.44 -18.15
CA PRO A 198 -19.47 6.18 -18.21
C PRO A 198 -19.89 4.89 -17.49
N MET A 199 -19.05 3.85 -17.50
CA MET A 199 -19.32 2.58 -16.84
C MET A 199 -19.27 2.69 -15.31
N LEU A 200 -18.50 3.64 -14.78
CA LEU A 200 -18.38 3.86 -13.34
C LEU A 200 -19.39 4.88 -12.80
N LYS A 201 -19.83 5.81 -13.64
CA LYS A 201 -20.67 6.95 -13.24
C LYS A 201 -21.93 6.55 -12.46
N ASN A 202 -22.52 5.40 -12.78
CA ASN A 202 -23.73 4.90 -12.11
C ASN A 202 -23.44 4.22 -10.76
N TYR A 203 -22.17 3.95 -10.44
CA TYR A 203 -21.75 3.22 -9.24
C TYR A 203 -20.95 4.07 -8.26
N LEU A 204 -20.39 5.17 -8.74
CA LEU A 204 -19.72 6.14 -7.89
C LEU A 204 -20.73 7.18 -7.46
N SER A 205 -20.97 7.27 -6.15
CA SER A 205 -21.68 8.41 -5.59
C SER A 205 -20.86 9.66 -5.89
N GLY A 206 -21.50 10.71 -6.42
CA GLY A 206 -20.84 11.98 -6.62
C GLY A 206 -20.17 12.42 -5.31
N LEU A 207 -18.88 12.75 -5.38
CA LEU A 207 -18.17 13.32 -4.23
C LEU A 207 -18.55 14.80 -4.14
N GLU A 208 -19.48 15.14 -3.26
CA GLU A 208 -19.71 16.52 -2.87
C GLU A 208 -18.71 16.86 -1.78
N ILE A 209 -17.79 17.79 -2.09
CA ILE A 209 -16.82 18.29 -1.12
C ILE A 209 -17.41 19.55 -0.50
N GLU A 210 -17.80 19.47 0.76
CA GLU A 210 -18.16 20.62 1.57
C GLU A 210 -16.93 21.04 2.39
N GLU A 211 -16.39 22.21 2.11
CA GLU A 211 -15.28 22.76 2.88
C GLU A 211 -15.83 23.51 4.09
N ILE A 212 -15.67 22.92 5.26
CA ILE A 212 -16.08 23.53 6.54
C ILE A 212 -14.86 24.19 7.18
N LEU A 213 -14.80 25.51 7.12
CA LEU A 213 -13.78 26.28 7.82
C LEU A 213 -14.15 26.41 9.30
N VAL A 214 -13.35 25.79 10.14
CA VAL A 214 -13.53 25.84 11.60
C VAL A 214 -12.41 26.69 12.21
N ASN A 215 -12.79 27.70 12.98
CA ASN A 215 -11.80 28.47 13.74
C ASN A 215 -11.23 27.61 14.87
N VAL A 216 -9.91 27.60 14.97
CA VAL A 216 -9.22 26.92 16.08
C VAL A 216 -9.57 27.62 17.38
N PRO A 217 -10.09 26.92 18.39
CA PRO A 217 -10.41 27.54 19.67
C PRO A 217 -9.21 28.25 20.30
N GLU A 218 -9.46 29.41 20.92
CA GLU A 218 -8.42 30.27 21.49
C GLU A 218 -7.51 29.52 22.46
N LYS A 219 -8.07 28.63 23.28
CA LYS A 219 -7.31 27.76 24.20
C LYS A 219 -6.28 26.88 23.49
N ILE A 220 -6.60 26.41 22.29
CA ILE A 220 -5.67 25.61 21.48
C ILE A 220 -4.61 26.54 20.86
N GLN A 221 -5.00 27.74 20.39
CA GLN A 221 -4.05 28.72 19.83
C GLN A 221 -3.00 29.12 20.87
N ILE A 222 -3.39 29.33 22.13
CA ILE A 222 -2.47 29.65 23.23
C ILE A 222 -1.41 28.55 23.42
N LEU A 223 -1.75 27.28 23.18
CA LEU A 223 -0.82 26.14 23.27
C LEU A 223 0.04 26.02 22.00
N VAL A 224 -0.53 26.30 20.83
CA VAL A 224 0.15 26.14 19.54
C VAL A 224 1.16 27.27 19.28
N ASN A 225 0.83 28.52 19.60
CA ASN A 225 1.69 29.68 19.33
C ASN A 225 3.12 29.55 19.88
N PRO A 226 3.36 29.13 21.14
CA PRO A 226 4.72 28.89 21.64
C PRO A 226 5.46 27.79 20.87
N LEU A 227 4.76 26.73 20.43
CA LEU A 227 5.35 25.65 19.65
C LEU A 227 5.75 26.11 18.26
N GLU A 228 4.92 26.92 17.60
CA GLU A 228 5.23 27.52 16.31
C GLU A 228 6.45 28.45 16.38
N LEU A 229 6.52 29.29 17.40
CA LEU A 229 7.68 30.16 17.64
C LEU A 229 8.96 29.33 17.83
N TRP A 230 8.87 28.26 18.60
CA TRP A 230 10.00 27.35 18.82
C TRP A 230 10.42 26.64 17.54
N ILE A 231 9.47 26.09 16.78
CA ILE A 231 9.71 25.44 15.48
C ILE A 231 10.37 26.41 14.50
N ASN A 232 9.83 27.63 14.37
CA ASN A 232 10.39 28.65 13.50
C ASN A 232 11.83 29.00 13.90
N GLY A 233 12.10 29.15 15.21
CA GLY A 233 13.46 29.41 15.71
C GLY A 233 14.46 28.29 15.36
N ILE A 234 14.03 27.02 15.43
CA ILE A 234 14.87 25.90 15.03
C ILE A 234 15.13 25.94 13.51
N VAL A 235 14.08 26.10 12.70
CA VAL A 235 14.22 26.12 11.23
C VAL A 235 15.07 27.31 10.77
N ASP A 236 14.95 28.48 11.38
CA ASP A 236 15.78 29.64 11.07
C ASP A 236 17.25 29.42 11.42
N ARG A 237 17.55 28.67 12.48
CA ARG A 237 18.91 28.24 12.76
C ARG A 237 19.44 27.31 11.66
N GLU A 238 18.65 26.34 11.21
CA GLU A 238 19.06 25.39 10.16
C GLU A 238 19.16 26.10 8.78
N ARG A 239 18.38 27.16 8.54
CA ARG A 239 18.53 28.06 7.38
C ARG A 239 19.88 28.76 7.39
N ARG A 240 20.28 29.33 8.53
CA ARG A 240 21.59 29.99 8.69
C ARG A 240 22.75 29.04 8.50
N LEU A 241 22.57 27.77 8.84
CA LEU A 241 23.57 26.71 8.60
C LEU A 241 23.55 26.17 7.16
N GLY A 242 22.69 26.70 6.28
CA GLY A 242 22.56 26.25 4.90
C GLY A 242 21.99 24.84 4.73
N LYS A 243 21.42 24.27 5.79
CA LYS A 243 20.83 22.91 5.74
C LYS A 243 19.36 22.94 5.31
N TYR A 244 18.56 23.88 5.80
CA TYR A 244 17.17 24.08 5.39
C TYR A 244 17.09 25.19 4.34
N ILE A 245 16.81 24.86 3.07
CA ILE A 245 16.84 25.82 1.96
C ILE A 245 15.46 26.23 1.44
N ARG A 246 14.37 25.56 1.86
CA ARG A 246 13.02 25.94 1.44
C ARG A 246 12.65 27.31 2.02
N THR A 247 12.05 28.14 1.20
CA THR A 247 11.42 29.42 1.59
C THR A 247 10.01 29.18 2.11
N GLY A 248 9.49 30.11 2.92
CA GLY A 248 8.15 30.00 3.50
C GLY A 248 8.11 29.25 4.86
N PRO A 249 6.91 28.85 5.32
CA PRO A 249 6.75 28.22 6.62
C PRO A 249 7.45 26.86 6.70
N PRO A 250 7.84 26.42 7.90
CA PRO A 250 8.40 25.11 8.12
C PRO A 250 7.52 23.99 7.56
N SER A 251 8.13 23.02 6.90
CA SER A 251 7.41 21.85 6.36
C SER A 251 8.17 20.57 6.64
N PHE A 252 7.44 19.47 6.81
CA PHE A 252 8.03 18.14 7.03
C PHE A 252 8.96 17.74 5.87
N GLY A 253 8.55 18.00 4.61
CA GLY A 253 9.38 17.75 3.44
C GLY A 253 10.69 18.56 3.46
N GLY A 254 10.65 19.83 3.87
CA GLY A 254 11.83 20.67 4.00
C GLY A 254 12.80 20.16 5.07
N LEU A 255 12.28 19.67 6.19
CA LEU A 255 13.08 19.04 7.25
C LEU A 255 13.75 17.73 6.80
N LYS A 256 13.01 16.89 6.07
CA LYS A 256 13.54 15.63 5.50
C LYS A 256 14.69 15.90 4.52
N GLU A 257 14.55 16.92 3.68
CA GLU A 257 15.61 17.35 2.77
C GLU A 257 16.83 17.92 3.51
N ALA A 258 16.61 18.72 4.57
CA ALA A 258 17.67 19.23 5.42
C ALA A 258 18.45 18.10 6.09
N MET A 259 17.76 17.06 6.57
CA MET A 259 18.37 15.86 7.13
C MET A 259 19.24 15.13 6.10
N SER A 260 18.73 14.93 4.88
CA SER A 260 19.47 14.29 3.79
C SER A 260 20.75 15.06 3.44
N ARG A 261 20.68 16.40 3.37
CA ARG A 261 21.87 17.24 3.15
C ARG A 261 22.88 17.15 4.31
N ALA A 262 22.39 17.13 5.54
CA ALA A 262 23.23 16.96 6.70
C ALA A 262 23.94 15.59 6.71
N GLN A 263 23.24 14.53 6.34
CA GLN A 263 23.83 13.19 6.16
C GLN A 263 24.92 13.17 5.08
N HIS A 264 24.70 13.88 3.97
CA HIS A 264 25.72 14.01 2.94
C HIS A 264 26.95 14.79 3.44
N SER A 265 26.76 15.82 4.26
CA SER A 265 27.84 16.62 4.84
C SER A 265 28.75 15.84 5.77
N ILE A 266 28.26 14.77 6.43
CA ILE A 266 29.13 13.87 7.23
C ILE A 266 30.21 13.26 6.37
N LYS A 267 29.91 12.83 5.16
CA LYS A 267 30.88 12.26 4.21
C LYS A 267 31.98 13.25 3.83
N LEU A 268 31.69 14.54 4.04
CA LEU A 268 32.63 15.67 3.81
C LEU A 268 33.26 16.19 5.11
N GLY A 269 33.05 15.50 6.26
CA GLY A 269 33.67 15.84 7.54
C GLY A 269 32.89 16.80 8.45
N ASP A 270 31.69 17.24 8.06
CA ASP A 270 30.82 18.14 8.87
C ASP A 270 29.91 17.36 9.84
N VAL A 271 30.50 16.81 10.90
CA VAL A 271 29.77 16.03 11.92
C VAL A 271 28.87 16.93 12.78
N ARG A 272 29.29 18.17 13.05
CA ARG A 272 28.53 19.11 13.90
C ARG A 272 27.22 19.54 13.24
N GLY A 273 27.24 19.82 11.94
CA GLY A 273 26.06 20.17 11.16
C GLY A 273 25.03 19.04 11.13
N TYR A 274 25.48 17.77 11.06
CA TYR A 274 24.57 16.62 11.15
C TYR A 274 23.89 16.50 12.52
N SER A 275 24.65 16.58 13.60
CA SER A 275 24.13 16.46 14.96
C SER A 275 23.04 17.53 15.22
N SER A 276 23.26 18.77 14.78
CA SER A 276 22.27 19.85 14.90
C SER A 276 20.95 19.51 14.19
N VAL A 277 21.03 19.12 12.91
CA VAL A 277 19.83 18.82 12.10
C VAL A 277 19.12 17.56 12.59
N SER A 278 19.85 16.52 13.02
CA SER A 278 19.27 15.29 13.57
C SER A 278 18.42 15.57 14.80
N VAL A 279 18.94 16.36 15.75
CA VAL A 279 18.19 16.78 16.93
C VAL A 279 16.98 17.60 16.54
N SER A 280 17.14 18.59 15.65
CA SER A 280 16.05 19.43 15.16
C SER A 280 14.95 18.61 14.47
N TYR A 281 15.32 17.63 13.63
CA TYR A 281 14.37 16.73 12.96
C TYR A 281 13.57 15.91 13.98
N THR A 282 14.24 15.29 14.95
CA THR A 282 13.58 14.49 15.98
C THR A 282 12.60 15.32 16.81
N HIS A 283 13.01 16.51 17.24
CA HIS A 283 12.14 17.40 18.03
C HIS A 283 10.95 17.96 17.24
N LEU A 284 11.08 18.17 15.93
CA LEU A 284 10.00 18.69 15.09
C LEU A 284 9.04 17.60 14.61
N THR A 285 9.47 16.34 14.57
CA THR A 285 8.60 15.23 14.12
C THR A 285 7.80 14.59 15.25
N LEU A 286 8.30 14.64 16.48
CA LEU A 286 7.58 14.11 17.65
C LEU A 286 6.21 14.79 17.90
N PRO A 287 6.06 16.13 17.83
CA PRO A 287 4.75 16.76 17.98
C PRO A 287 3.79 16.51 16.83
N THR A 288 4.30 16.30 15.60
CA THR A 288 3.47 16.08 14.41
C THR A 288 2.79 14.70 14.42
N ILE A 289 3.39 13.72 15.12
CA ILE A 289 2.79 12.38 15.32
C ILE A 289 1.61 12.44 16.31
N LEU A 290 1.56 13.45 17.17
CA LEU A 290 0.51 13.64 18.18
C LEU A 290 -0.67 14.53 17.66
N LEU A 291 -0.57 15.10 16.45
CA LEU A 291 -1.56 16.01 15.86
C LEU A 291 -2.29 15.41 14.65
N VAL A 292 -2.14 14.09 14.39
CA VAL A 292 -2.89 13.33 13.37
C VAL A 292 -3.89 12.39 14.02
#